data_f55822b2157f7cec449f820474fbb65e
#
_entry.id   f55822b2157f7cec449f820474fbb65e
#
_cell.length_a   1.000
_cell.length_b   1.000
_cell.length_c   1.000
_cell.angle_alpha   90.00
_cell.angle_beta   90.00
_cell.angle_gamma   90.00
#
_symmetry.space_group_name_H-M   'P 1'
#
loop_
_entity.id
_entity.type
_entity.pdbx_description
1 polymer ?
#
loop_
_entity_poly.entity_id
_entity_poly.type
_entity_poly.pdbx_seq_one_letter_code
_entity_poly.pdbx_strand_id
1 'polypeptide(L)'
;VCEFTPKKPEPIRTVTTFNEEQVKWAAEIINGAQRPLVYFGGGVRSAASCQPLRDLLKKAEIPATYTLMAAGVVPYGDPMNIGMIGMHGCYTANRAVADCDVLIALGTRFSDRVALNPKTFAKNATIIQIDIDPSELGKNVDVDLAISGDAAYVLGGMLPLIEEKKHPDWMKMIHEW
;
A
#
# COMPACT_ATOMS: atom_id res chain seq x y z
N VAL A 1 39.00 -6.26 -24.99
CA VAL A 1 37.77 -5.52 -25.35
C VAL A 1 36.71 -6.57 -25.52
N CYS A 2 35.67 -6.61 -24.67
CA CYS A 2 34.53 -7.50 -24.85
C CYS A 2 33.54 -6.84 -25.80
N GLU A 3 33.15 -7.53 -26.87
CA GLU A 3 32.04 -7.10 -27.70
C GLU A 3 30.73 -7.33 -26.92
N PHE A 4 30.01 -6.25 -26.63
CA PHE A 4 28.70 -6.31 -26.00
C PHE A 4 27.62 -6.37 -27.08
N THR A 5 26.91 -7.48 -27.15
CA THR A 5 25.72 -7.61 -28.00
C THR A 5 24.48 -7.36 -27.14
N PRO A 6 23.73 -6.26 -27.35
CA PRO A 6 22.52 -5.99 -26.60
C PRO A 6 21.50 -7.10 -26.84
N LYS A 7 20.99 -7.72 -25.76
CA LYS A 7 19.83 -8.62 -25.89
C LYS A 7 18.60 -7.78 -26.23
N LYS A 8 17.76 -8.27 -27.16
CA LYS A 8 16.44 -7.67 -27.37
C LYS A 8 15.67 -7.73 -26.05
N PRO A 9 15.04 -6.61 -25.63
CA PRO A 9 14.22 -6.63 -24.42
C PRO A 9 13.10 -7.67 -24.60
N GLU A 10 12.93 -8.51 -23.58
CA GLU A 10 11.78 -9.41 -23.55
C GLU A 10 10.51 -8.57 -23.35
N PRO A 11 9.36 -8.97 -23.94
CA PRO A 11 8.11 -8.28 -23.71
C PRO A 11 7.76 -8.35 -22.21
N ILE A 12 7.42 -7.20 -21.63
CA ILE A 12 6.98 -7.11 -20.24
C ILE A 12 5.71 -7.95 -20.12
N ARG A 13 5.76 -8.99 -19.30
CA ARG A 13 4.57 -9.78 -18.97
C ARG A 13 3.71 -8.99 -18.00
N THR A 14 2.53 -8.60 -18.43
CA THR A 14 1.53 -7.98 -17.56
C THR A 14 0.76 -9.06 -16.82
N VAL A 15 0.75 -9.02 -15.48
CA VAL A 15 -0.07 -9.90 -14.66
C VAL A 15 -1.44 -9.25 -14.49
N THR A 16 -2.41 -9.72 -15.24
CA THR A 16 -3.78 -9.16 -15.26
C THR A 16 -4.77 -9.92 -14.39
N THR A 17 -4.33 -11.05 -13.80
CA THR A 17 -5.16 -11.93 -12.99
C THR A 17 -4.88 -11.73 -11.50
N PHE A 18 -5.92 -11.82 -10.71
CA PHE A 18 -5.88 -11.83 -9.26
C PHE A 18 -7.00 -12.74 -8.71
N ASN A 19 -6.92 -13.12 -7.46
CA ASN A 19 -7.97 -13.90 -6.82
C ASN A 19 -9.13 -12.98 -6.38
N GLU A 20 -10.27 -13.11 -7.03
CA GLU A 20 -11.46 -12.28 -6.78
C GLU A 20 -12.01 -12.45 -5.35
N GLU A 21 -11.95 -13.66 -4.78
CA GLU A 21 -12.41 -13.91 -3.41
C GLU A 21 -11.53 -13.18 -2.39
N GLN A 22 -10.22 -13.19 -2.60
CA GLN A 22 -9.28 -12.43 -1.76
C GLN A 22 -9.52 -10.93 -1.86
N VAL A 23 -9.84 -10.43 -3.06
CA VAL A 23 -10.15 -8.99 -3.27
C VAL A 23 -11.47 -8.61 -2.58
N LYS A 24 -12.50 -9.46 -2.63
CA LYS A 24 -13.76 -9.26 -1.89
C LYS A 24 -13.51 -9.22 -0.38
N TRP A 25 -12.75 -10.19 0.12
CA TRP A 25 -12.40 -10.22 1.55
C TRP A 25 -11.58 -9.00 1.98
N ALA A 26 -10.62 -8.56 1.16
CA ALA A 26 -9.89 -7.32 1.41
C ALA A 26 -10.83 -6.10 1.50
N ALA A 27 -11.79 -5.99 0.58
CA ALA A 27 -12.76 -4.90 0.58
C ALA A 27 -13.65 -4.94 1.84
N GLU A 28 -14.09 -6.10 2.30
CA GLU A 28 -14.85 -6.26 3.54
C GLU A 28 -14.05 -5.79 4.76
N ILE A 29 -12.77 -6.18 4.87
CA ILE A 29 -11.88 -5.74 5.95
C ILE A 29 -11.73 -4.22 5.92
N ILE A 30 -11.48 -3.63 4.73
CA ILE A 30 -11.30 -2.18 4.57
C ILE A 30 -12.58 -1.42 4.93
N ASN A 31 -13.75 -1.88 4.48
CA ASN A 31 -15.04 -1.27 4.77
C ASN A 31 -15.37 -1.32 6.27
N GLY A 32 -14.90 -2.36 6.99
CA GLY A 32 -15.07 -2.50 8.44
C GLY A 32 -14.14 -1.61 9.28
N ALA A 33 -13.03 -1.13 8.71
CA ALA A 33 -11.99 -0.42 9.43
C ALA A 33 -12.46 0.90 10.06
N GLN A 34 -11.87 1.26 11.19
CA GLN A 34 -12.06 2.55 11.86
C GLN A 34 -10.84 3.47 11.67
N ARG A 35 -9.66 2.89 11.57
CA ARG A 35 -8.38 3.59 11.39
C ARG A 35 -7.57 2.96 10.26
N PRO A 36 -8.12 2.89 9.04
CA PRO A 36 -7.41 2.32 7.91
C PRO A 36 -6.23 3.20 7.52
N LEU A 37 -5.17 2.56 7.02
CA LEU A 37 -3.98 3.23 6.51
C LEU A 37 -3.49 2.51 5.25
N VAL A 38 -3.20 3.27 4.21
CA VAL A 38 -2.49 2.75 3.03
C VAL A 38 -1.00 3.00 3.19
N TYR A 39 -0.20 1.96 3.02
CA TYR A 39 1.24 2.01 2.93
C TYR A 39 1.69 1.54 1.54
N PHE A 40 2.26 2.43 0.73
CA PHE A 40 2.58 2.11 -0.64
C PHE A 40 4.07 2.29 -0.98
N GLY A 41 4.56 1.43 -1.85
CA GLY A 41 5.95 1.39 -2.28
C GLY A 41 6.15 1.57 -3.78
N GLY A 42 7.34 1.24 -4.26
CA GLY A 42 7.73 1.40 -5.66
C GLY A 42 6.87 0.62 -6.66
N GLY A 43 6.15 -0.42 -6.22
CA GLY A 43 5.27 -1.22 -7.07
C GLY A 43 4.06 -0.46 -7.63
N VAL A 44 3.68 0.69 -7.03
CA VAL A 44 2.56 1.52 -7.52
C VAL A 44 3.00 2.72 -8.36
N ARG A 45 4.26 2.76 -8.82
CA ARG A 45 4.79 3.88 -9.62
C ARG A 45 4.31 3.92 -11.06
N SER A 46 3.67 2.87 -11.57
CA SER A 46 3.13 2.88 -12.92
C SER A 46 1.96 3.87 -13.02
N ALA A 47 1.80 4.51 -14.18
CA ALA A 47 0.67 5.39 -14.43
C ALA A 47 -0.68 4.67 -14.24
N ALA A 48 -0.72 3.37 -14.57
CA ALA A 48 -1.91 2.54 -14.41
C ALA A 48 -2.30 2.32 -12.95
N SER A 49 -1.34 2.31 -11.99
CA SER A 49 -1.59 2.10 -10.57
C SER A 49 -1.84 3.41 -9.80
N CYS A 50 -1.27 4.53 -10.26
CA CYS A 50 -1.35 5.81 -9.54
C CYS A 50 -2.79 6.31 -9.38
N GLN A 51 -3.58 6.28 -10.45
CA GLN A 51 -4.95 6.78 -10.40
C GLN A 51 -5.87 5.91 -9.55
N PRO A 52 -5.93 4.58 -9.72
CA PRO A 52 -6.70 3.71 -8.83
C PRO A 52 -6.34 3.85 -7.35
N LEU A 53 -5.06 4.05 -7.03
CA LEU A 53 -4.65 4.33 -5.65
C LEU A 53 -5.28 5.62 -5.13
N ARG A 54 -5.17 6.72 -5.87
CA ARG A 54 -5.76 8.02 -5.46
C ARG A 54 -7.28 7.93 -5.34
N ASP A 55 -7.93 7.19 -6.23
CA ASP A 55 -9.38 6.98 -6.19
C ASP A 55 -9.80 6.21 -4.93
N LEU A 56 -9.03 5.19 -4.51
CA LEU A 56 -9.23 4.48 -3.25
C LEU A 56 -9.12 5.43 -2.05
N LEU A 57 -8.02 6.20 -1.99
CA LEU A 57 -7.79 7.14 -0.88
C LEU A 57 -8.92 8.16 -0.75
N LYS A 58 -9.36 8.70 -1.89
CA LYS A 58 -10.43 9.70 -1.93
C LYS A 58 -11.79 9.11 -1.59
N LYS A 59 -12.12 7.92 -2.14
CA LYS A 59 -13.42 7.28 -1.97
C LYS A 59 -13.70 6.91 -0.52
N ALA A 60 -12.70 6.34 0.15
CA ALA A 60 -12.85 5.87 1.52
C ALA A 60 -12.16 6.78 2.55
N GLU A 61 -11.68 7.98 2.16
CA GLU A 61 -10.96 8.94 3.02
C GLU A 61 -9.87 8.26 3.87
N ILE A 62 -9.03 7.44 3.21
CA ILE A 62 -7.95 6.69 3.86
C ILE A 62 -6.65 7.46 3.76
N PRO A 63 -6.00 7.82 4.88
CA PRO A 63 -4.66 8.41 4.85
C PRO A 63 -3.63 7.43 4.30
N ALA A 64 -2.57 7.97 3.70
CA ALA A 64 -1.56 7.16 3.04
C ALA A 64 -0.14 7.62 3.35
N THR A 65 0.73 6.65 3.60
CA THR A 65 2.17 6.83 3.77
C THR A 65 2.94 6.07 2.69
N TYR A 66 4.15 6.51 2.39
CA TYR A 66 4.92 5.99 1.26
C TYR A 66 6.38 5.69 1.61
N THR A 67 6.97 4.76 0.86
CA THR A 67 8.42 4.58 0.85
C THR A 67 9.09 5.64 -0.02
N LEU A 68 10.39 5.90 0.19
CA LEU A 68 11.16 6.81 -0.66
C LEU A 68 10.98 6.51 -2.16
N MET A 69 10.87 5.24 -2.54
CA MET A 69 10.71 4.81 -3.94
C MET A 69 9.36 5.19 -4.56
N ALA A 70 8.38 5.58 -3.74
CA ALA A 70 7.05 5.97 -4.19
C ALA A 70 6.75 7.47 -3.98
N ALA A 71 7.76 8.26 -3.66
CA ALA A 71 7.61 9.71 -3.51
C ALA A 71 7.02 10.32 -4.80
N GLY A 72 5.99 11.15 -4.63
CA GLY A 72 5.28 11.83 -5.74
C GLY A 72 4.13 11.04 -6.37
N VAL A 73 3.90 9.78 -6.00
CA VAL A 73 2.72 9.01 -6.47
C VAL A 73 1.42 9.66 -5.98
N VAL A 74 1.36 10.02 -4.70
CA VAL A 74 0.33 10.90 -4.14
C VAL A 74 0.96 12.28 -3.96
N PRO A 75 0.37 13.37 -4.50
CA PRO A 75 0.94 14.70 -4.40
C PRO A 75 1.18 15.14 -2.94
N TYR A 76 2.23 15.93 -2.72
CA TYR A 76 2.58 16.42 -1.39
C TYR A 76 1.47 17.26 -0.72
N GLY A 77 0.68 17.99 -1.50
CA GLY A 77 -0.44 18.79 -0.98
C GLY A 77 -1.77 18.05 -0.87
N ASP A 78 -1.79 16.75 -1.16
CA ASP A 78 -3.01 15.93 -1.01
C ASP A 78 -3.26 15.70 0.50
N PRO A 79 -4.47 15.96 1.02
CA PRO A 79 -4.79 15.80 2.44
C PRO A 79 -4.66 14.35 2.92
N MET A 80 -4.72 13.37 2.02
CA MET A 80 -4.51 11.96 2.37
C MET A 80 -3.02 11.59 2.46
N ASN A 81 -2.10 12.44 1.99
CA ASN A 81 -0.67 12.17 2.05
C ASN A 81 -0.10 12.60 3.40
N ILE A 82 0.15 11.66 4.29
CA ILE A 82 0.66 11.92 5.65
C ILE A 82 2.20 11.79 5.74
N GLY A 83 2.90 11.72 4.61
CA GLY A 83 4.35 11.73 4.55
C GLY A 83 5.01 10.36 4.43
N MET A 84 6.34 10.38 4.42
CA MET A 84 7.18 9.18 4.27
C MET A 84 7.30 8.40 5.58
N ILE A 85 7.26 7.07 5.48
CA ILE A 85 7.46 6.15 6.61
C ILE A 85 8.94 5.72 6.74
N GLY A 86 9.29 5.18 7.90
CA GLY A 86 10.54 4.50 8.20
C GLY A 86 11.52 5.32 9.02
N MET A 87 12.78 4.87 9.10
CA MET A 87 13.81 5.49 9.95
C MET A 87 14.16 6.94 9.55
N HIS A 88 13.91 7.31 8.30
CA HIS A 88 14.05 8.67 7.78
C HIS A 88 12.69 9.33 7.48
N GLY A 89 11.61 8.70 7.95
CA GLY A 89 10.25 9.18 7.75
C GLY A 89 9.83 10.22 8.79
N CYS A 90 8.62 10.77 8.60
CA CYS A 90 8.06 11.72 9.57
C CYS A 90 7.38 11.00 10.74
N TYR A 91 7.24 11.73 11.83
CA TYR A 91 6.61 11.21 13.06
C TYR A 91 5.17 10.74 12.81
N THR A 92 4.36 11.55 12.13
CA THR A 92 2.96 11.26 11.82
C THR A 92 2.79 9.92 11.08
N ALA A 93 3.59 9.69 10.02
CA ALA A 93 3.53 8.45 9.25
C ALA A 93 3.89 7.21 10.08
N ASN A 94 4.96 7.29 10.88
CA ASN A 94 5.38 6.19 11.75
C ASN A 94 4.35 5.93 12.86
N ARG A 95 3.78 7.00 13.42
CA ARG A 95 2.74 6.89 14.45
C ARG A 95 1.44 6.30 13.89
N ALA A 96 1.02 6.71 12.71
CA ALA A 96 -0.17 6.19 12.05
C ALA A 96 -0.08 4.67 11.81
N VAL A 97 1.09 4.15 11.42
CA VAL A 97 1.30 2.70 11.27
C VAL A 97 1.20 1.96 12.60
N ALA A 98 1.65 2.56 13.70
CA ALA A 98 1.56 1.93 15.02
C ALA A 98 0.11 1.85 15.55
N ASP A 99 -0.74 2.82 15.17
CA ASP A 99 -2.08 2.99 15.73
C ASP A 99 -3.23 2.60 14.77
N CYS A 100 -2.94 2.29 13.48
CA CYS A 100 -3.96 1.81 12.54
C CYS A 100 -4.53 0.45 12.96
N ASP A 101 -5.76 0.17 12.54
CA ASP A 101 -6.44 -1.12 12.71
C ASP A 101 -6.43 -1.98 11.44
N VAL A 102 -6.27 -1.35 10.27
CA VAL A 102 -6.06 -2.04 8.98
C VAL A 102 -4.93 -1.35 8.23
N LEU A 103 -3.91 -2.12 7.84
CA LEU A 103 -2.79 -1.66 7.02
C LEU A 103 -2.85 -2.29 5.63
N ILE A 104 -3.06 -1.47 4.60
CA ILE A 104 -3.10 -1.90 3.20
C ILE A 104 -1.74 -1.62 2.59
N ALA A 105 -0.92 -2.64 2.44
CA ALA A 105 0.43 -2.56 1.90
C ALA A 105 0.44 -2.84 0.39
N LEU A 106 0.76 -1.83 -0.42
CA LEU A 106 0.68 -1.89 -1.88
C LEU A 106 2.08 -1.79 -2.51
N GLY A 107 2.54 -2.86 -3.18
CA GLY A 107 3.81 -2.88 -3.90
C GLY A 107 5.00 -2.48 -3.03
N THR A 108 5.04 -3.01 -1.79
CA THR A 108 6.06 -2.71 -0.80
C THR A 108 6.58 -3.98 -0.12
N ARG A 109 7.90 -4.01 0.12
CA ARG A 109 8.62 -5.19 0.62
C ARG A 109 8.82 -5.23 2.13
N PHE A 110 8.30 -4.28 2.90
CA PHE A 110 8.56 -4.15 4.33
C PHE A 110 10.06 -4.22 4.67
N SER A 111 10.85 -3.34 4.02
CA SER A 111 12.30 -3.36 4.22
C SER A 111 12.69 -3.08 5.67
N ASP A 112 13.91 -3.49 6.04
CA ASP A 112 14.52 -3.22 7.34
C ASP A 112 14.54 -1.75 7.76
N ARG A 113 14.54 -0.84 6.78
CA ARG A 113 14.50 0.63 7.02
C ARG A 113 13.11 1.15 7.38
N VAL A 114 12.09 0.33 7.18
CA VAL A 114 10.69 0.65 7.51
C VAL A 114 10.21 -0.23 8.66
N ALA A 115 10.30 -1.54 8.52
CA ALA A 115 9.93 -2.50 9.55
C ALA A 115 11.17 -2.89 10.38
N LEU A 116 11.71 -1.93 11.15
CA LEU A 116 12.90 -2.13 12.00
C LEU A 116 12.77 -3.32 12.94
N ASN A 117 11.59 -3.56 13.46
CA ASN A 117 11.25 -4.75 14.22
C ASN A 117 9.96 -5.36 13.63
N PRO A 118 10.08 -6.37 12.75
CA PRO A 118 8.94 -7.00 12.09
C PRO A 118 7.86 -7.51 13.06
N LYS A 119 8.27 -8.01 14.23
CA LYS A 119 7.35 -8.57 15.24
C LYS A 119 6.45 -7.52 15.92
N THR A 120 6.84 -6.26 15.87
CA THR A 120 6.09 -5.16 16.50
C THR A 120 5.56 -4.14 15.48
N PHE A 121 5.86 -4.34 14.20
CA PHE A 121 5.41 -3.48 13.13
C PHE A 121 3.90 -3.65 12.94
N ALA A 122 3.15 -2.56 13.03
CA ALA A 122 1.68 -2.54 12.88
C ALA A 122 0.95 -3.65 13.67
N LYS A 123 1.44 -3.99 14.86
CA LYS A 123 1.03 -5.16 15.66
C LYS A 123 -0.46 -5.23 16.01
N ASN A 124 -1.17 -4.11 15.91
CA ASN A 124 -2.60 -4.01 16.22
C ASN A 124 -3.46 -3.97 14.96
N ALA A 125 -2.85 -4.03 13.78
CA ALA A 125 -3.53 -3.92 12.51
C ALA A 125 -3.71 -5.29 11.84
N THR A 126 -4.83 -5.47 11.16
CA THR A 126 -4.96 -6.49 10.12
C THR A 126 -4.17 -6.03 8.90
N ILE A 127 -3.18 -6.80 8.47
CA ILE A 127 -2.27 -6.44 7.39
C ILE A 127 -2.69 -7.14 6.09
N ILE A 128 -3.04 -6.33 5.08
CA ILE A 128 -3.33 -6.77 3.71
C ILE A 128 -2.12 -6.39 2.85
N GLN A 129 -1.44 -7.37 2.26
CA GLN A 129 -0.32 -7.12 1.35
C GLN A 129 -0.70 -7.47 -0.09
N ILE A 130 -0.46 -6.53 -1.00
CA ILE A 130 -0.68 -6.69 -2.44
C ILE A 130 0.65 -6.46 -3.14
N ASP A 131 1.16 -7.49 -3.81
CA ASP A 131 2.40 -7.40 -4.58
C ASP A 131 2.33 -8.27 -5.83
N ILE A 132 3.01 -7.83 -6.89
CA ILE A 132 3.12 -8.58 -8.13
C ILE A 132 4.09 -9.77 -8.00
N ASP A 133 5.04 -9.67 -7.07
CA ASP A 133 6.01 -10.73 -6.79
C ASP A 133 5.51 -11.58 -5.60
N PRO A 134 5.06 -12.82 -5.85
CA PRO A 134 4.57 -13.68 -4.77
C PRO A 134 5.66 -14.02 -3.74
N SER A 135 6.94 -13.90 -4.07
CA SER A 135 8.04 -14.14 -3.13
C SER A 135 8.23 -13.04 -2.10
N GLU A 136 7.62 -11.88 -2.29
CA GLU A 136 7.66 -10.76 -1.33
C GLU A 136 6.47 -10.79 -0.34
N LEU A 137 5.44 -11.61 -0.63
CA LEU A 137 4.25 -11.74 0.22
C LEU A 137 4.57 -12.47 1.52
N GLY A 138 4.33 -11.82 2.67
CA GLY A 138 4.59 -12.38 4.00
C GLY A 138 6.06 -12.62 4.34
N LYS A 139 7.01 -12.14 3.53
CA LYS A 139 8.44 -12.45 3.67
C LYS A 139 9.09 -11.82 4.90
N ASN A 140 8.82 -10.55 5.14
CA ASN A 140 9.50 -9.78 6.19
C ASN A 140 8.58 -9.46 7.38
N VAL A 141 7.29 -9.37 7.15
CA VAL A 141 6.26 -9.14 8.18
C VAL A 141 5.16 -10.16 7.94
N ASP A 142 4.66 -10.77 9.01
CA ASP A 142 3.50 -11.65 8.93
C ASP A 142 2.28 -10.83 8.48
N VAL A 143 1.54 -11.34 7.50
CA VAL A 143 0.37 -10.67 6.92
C VAL A 143 -0.87 -11.54 7.06
N ASP A 144 -2.01 -10.91 7.30
CA ASP A 144 -3.28 -11.63 7.47
C ASP A 144 -3.90 -12.00 6.11
N LEU A 145 -3.69 -11.16 5.11
CA LEU A 145 -4.17 -11.40 3.74
C LEU A 145 -3.10 -11.00 2.72
N ALA A 146 -2.67 -11.97 1.92
CA ALA A 146 -1.72 -11.80 0.84
C ALA A 146 -2.41 -11.94 -0.52
N ILE A 147 -2.31 -10.92 -1.38
CA ILE A 147 -2.90 -10.91 -2.72
C ILE A 147 -1.77 -10.77 -3.75
N SER A 148 -1.56 -11.82 -4.55
CA SER A 148 -0.62 -11.78 -5.66
C SER A 148 -1.29 -11.15 -6.88
N GLY A 149 -0.72 -10.06 -7.40
CA GLY A 149 -1.23 -9.40 -8.59
C GLY A 149 -0.63 -8.00 -8.82
N ASP A 150 -0.80 -7.49 -10.02
CA ASP A 150 -0.46 -6.10 -10.31
C ASP A 150 -1.41 -5.15 -9.59
N ALA A 151 -0.85 -4.15 -8.90
CA ALA A 151 -1.61 -3.21 -8.08
C ALA A 151 -2.72 -2.49 -8.87
N ALA A 152 -2.52 -2.19 -10.16
CA ALA A 152 -3.54 -1.55 -10.98
C ALA A 152 -4.79 -2.42 -11.17
N TYR A 153 -4.58 -3.71 -11.44
CA TYR A 153 -5.69 -4.64 -11.65
C TYR A 153 -6.38 -5.02 -10.35
N VAL A 154 -5.61 -5.26 -9.28
CA VAL A 154 -6.18 -5.56 -7.95
C VAL A 154 -7.00 -4.38 -7.44
N LEU A 155 -6.47 -3.15 -7.51
CA LEU A 155 -7.21 -1.94 -7.12
C LEU A 155 -8.43 -1.71 -8.02
N GLY A 156 -8.31 -1.95 -9.33
CA GLY A 156 -9.44 -1.85 -10.26
C GLY A 156 -10.59 -2.79 -9.92
N GLY A 157 -10.29 -4.03 -9.50
CA GLY A 157 -11.28 -5.00 -9.03
C GLY A 157 -11.83 -4.67 -7.64
N MET A 158 -11.02 -4.05 -6.78
CA MET A 158 -11.39 -3.71 -5.40
C MET A 158 -12.26 -2.45 -5.33
N LEU A 159 -11.96 -1.42 -6.10
CA LEU A 159 -12.63 -0.12 -6.04
C LEU A 159 -14.16 -0.16 -6.10
N PRO A 160 -14.80 -0.99 -6.97
CA PRO A 160 -16.26 -1.11 -6.98
C PRO A 160 -16.86 -1.64 -5.67
N LEU A 161 -16.07 -2.39 -4.89
CA LEU A 161 -16.49 -3.04 -3.65
C LEU A 161 -16.23 -2.17 -2.40
N ILE A 162 -15.44 -1.11 -2.54
CA ILE A 162 -15.16 -0.17 -1.45
C ILE A 162 -16.36 0.77 -1.28
N GLU A 163 -16.79 0.95 -0.05
CA GLU A 163 -17.82 1.90 0.32
C GLU A 163 -17.26 3.33 0.43
N GLU A 164 -18.08 4.33 0.13
CA GLU A 164 -17.78 5.71 0.49
C GLU A 164 -17.88 5.85 2.01
N LYS A 165 -16.75 6.17 2.64
CA LYS A 165 -16.67 6.27 4.10
C LYS A 165 -15.78 7.43 4.51
N LYS A 166 -16.03 8.00 5.67
CA LYS A 166 -15.19 9.03 6.28
C LYS A 166 -14.68 8.55 7.63
N HIS A 167 -13.48 9.00 7.98
CA HIS A 167 -12.81 8.64 9.22
C HIS A 167 -12.43 9.91 10.02
N PRO A 168 -13.39 10.77 10.43
CA PRO A 168 -13.09 12.08 10.98
C PRO A 168 -12.25 12.03 12.26
N ASP A 169 -12.52 11.09 13.16
CA ASP A 169 -11.74 10.95 14.40
C ASP A 169 -10.30 10.48 14.11
N TRP A 170 -10.14 9.57 13.15
CA TRP A 170 -8.82 9.11 12.70
C TRP A 170 -8.02 10.24 12.05
N MET A 171 -8.63 10.97 11.13
CA MET A 171 -8.00 12.10 10.47
C MET A 171 -7.65 13.22 11.46
N LYS A 172 -8.52 13.47 12.46
CA LYS A 172 -8.23 14.42 13.54
C LYS A 172 -7.00 14.02 14.33
N MET A 173 -6.92 12.76 14.76
CA MET A 173 -5.72 12.24 15.47
C MET A 173 -4.44 12.42 14.65
N ILE A 174 -4.49 12.12 13.36
CA ILE A 174 -3.35 12.28 12.45
C ILE A 174 -2.92 13.75 12.34
N HIS A 175 -3.85 14.68 12.28
CA HIS A 175 -3.56 16.11 12.21
C HIS A 175 -3.00 16.69 13.51
N GLU A 176 -3.27 16.06 14.64
CA GLU A 176 -2.73 16.46 15.95
C GLU A 176 -1.26 16.03 16.13
N TRP A 177 -0.76 15.10 15.33
CA TRP A 177 0.63 14.61 15.32
C TRP A 177 1.51 15.41 14.35
#